data_ae60764d3957316b93c01fec4e4d0073
#
_entry.id   ae60764d3957316b93c01fec4e4d0073
#
_cell.length_a   1.000
_cell.length_b   1.000
_cell.length_c   1.000
_cell.angle_alpha   90.00
_cell.angle_beta   90.00
_cell.angle_gamma   90.00
#
_symmetry.space_group_name_H-M   'P 1'
#
loop_
_entity.id
_entity.type
_entity.pdbx_description
1 polymer ?
#
loop_
_entity_poly.entity_id
_entity_poly.type
_entity_poly.pdbx_seq_one_letter_code
_entity_poly.pdbx_strand_id
1 'polypeptide(L)'
;MPDTERAAGTTGTDRPTETSAGDGATATTSATAATAATGATGATRTTAGDLAPGLAAAAAGVAGATGRRAVVLIDGRSGTGKTTLGAQVAEQLGAQLVHLDDLYPGWDGLRAAADAVVTDVLGAPSGYRRWDWAADAPADWASVDPDLPIVVEGCGALSRASAPLASLRVWLEADDAVRWDRAIGRDGEVFAREWDRWAAQEQAFIAAEDPAALADVVLRT
;
A
#
# COMPACT_ATOMS: atom_id res chain seq x y z
N MET A 1 -21.14 -4.23 58.47
CA MET A 1 -22.16 -4.96 59.24
C MET A 1 -23.40 -4.13 59.28
N PRO A 2 -24.58 -4.65 59.06
CA PRO A 2 -25.01 -5.93 58.48
C PRO A 2 -25.80 -5.72 57.19
N ASP A 3 -25.91 -6.62 56.35
CA ASP A 3 -26.57 -7.92 56.23
C ASP A 3 -27.84 -7.89 55.40
N THR A 4 -27.82 -8.83 54.48
CA THR A 4 -28.83 -9.83 54.08
C THR A 4 -30.06 -9.31 53.30
N GLU A 5 -30.63 -9.95 52.29
CA GLU A 5 -30.78 -11.35 51.88
C GLU A 5 -31.54 -11.42 50.54
N ARG A 6 -31.19 -12.22 49.60
CA ARG A 6 -31.76 -13.44 49.06
C ARG A 6 -33.25 -13.48 48.63
N ALA A 7 -33.51 -13.90 47.40
CA ALA A 7 -34.39 -14.97 46.89
C ALA A 7 -34.54 -14.84 45.38
N ALA A 8 -34.22 -15.73 44.53
CA ALA A 8 -34.61 -17.06 44.13
C ALA A 8 -36.03 -17.21 43.51
N GLY A 9 -36.08 -17.82 42.34
CA GLY A 9 -37.23 -18.47 41.72
C GLY A 9 -37.64 -17.89 40.38
N THR A 10 -37.90 -18.57 39.33
CA THR A 10 -38.04 -19.96 38.91
C THR A 10 -38.38 -19.94 37.41
N THR A 11 -37.79 -20.83 36.65
CA THR A 11 -38.26 -21.60 35.48
C THR A 11 -39.48 -21.17 34.67
N GLY A 12 -39.32 -21.20 33.33
CA GLY A 12 -40.42 -21.29 32.37
C GLY A 12 -39.90 -21.52 30.97
N THR A 13 -39.78 -22.76 30.56
CA THR A 13 -39.69 -23.27 29.18
C THR A 13 -40.94 -22.84 28.40
N ASP A 14 -40.75 -22.38 27.18
CA ASP A 14 -41.51 -22.92 26.06
C ASP A 14 -40.93 -22.48 24.67
N ARG A 15 -40.84 -23.39 23.76
CA ARG A 15 -40.68 -23.32 22.32
C ARG A 15 -41.93 -24.01 21.75
N PRO A 16 -42.40 -23.88 20.49
CA PRO A 16 -41.82 -23.35 19.29
C PRO A 16 -42.81 -22.49 18.43
N THR A 17 -42.39 -21.93 17.32
CA THR A 17 -42.98 -22.19 15.98
C THR A 17 -42.24 -21.43 14.89
N GLU A 18 -41.95 -22.16 13.81
CA GLU A 18 -41.51 -21.73 12.51
C GLU A 18 -42.54 -20.85 11.79
N THR A 19 -42.09 -19.92 10.96
CA THR A 19 -42.61 -19.69 9.59
C THR A 19 -41.77 -18.66 8.84
N SER A 20 -41.07 -19.11 7.82
CA SER A 20 -41.14 -18.78 6.41
C SER A 20 -40.76 -17.39 5.89
N ALA A 21 -39.71 -17.45 5.08
CA ALA A 21 -39.46 -16.81 3.79
C ALA A 21 -39.60 -15.26 3.65
N GLY A 22 -38.48 -14.66 3.28
CA GLY A 22 -38.39 -13.34 2.69
C GLY A 22 -37.08 -13.21 1.96
N ASP A 23 -37.07 -13.48 0.68
CA ASP A 23 -36.00 -13.24 -0.29
C ASP A 23 -35.53 -11.78 -0.21
N GLY A 24 -34.26 -11.58 0.04
CA GLY A 24 -33.58 -10.30 -0.07
C GLY A 24 -32.23 -10.52 -0.75
N ALA A 25 -32.23 -10.48 -2.06
CA ALA A 25 -31.02 -10.61 -2.86
C ALA A 25 -30.09 -9.43 -2.60
N THR A 26 -29.05 -9.65 -1.82
CA THR A 26 -27.90 -8.77 -1.77
C THR A 26 -27.00 -9.09 -2.96
N ALA A 27 -26.98 -8.16 -3.92
CA ALA A 27 -26.06 -8.21 -5.04
C ALA A 27 -24.63 -8.01 -4.53
N THR A 28 -23.92 -9.10 -4.36
CA THR A 28 -22.48 -9.09 -4.12
C THR A 28 -21.81 -8.85 -5.47
N THR A 29 -21.37 -7.61 -5.69
CA THR A 29 -20.51 -7.28 -6.84
C THR A 29 -19.12 -7.87 -6.56
N SER A 30 -18.90 -9.09 -7.02
CA SER A 30 -17.56 -9.69 -7.06
C SER A 30 -16.72 -8.93 -8.08
N ALA A 31 -15.74 -8.18 -7.60
CA ALA A 31 -14.65 -7.70 -8.43
C ALA A 31 -13.88 -8.93 -8.95
N THR A 32 -14.02 -9.21 -10.22
CA THR A 32 -13.31 -10.29 -10.90
C THR A 32 -11.82 -9.96 -10.93
N ALA A 33 -11.05 -10.64 -10.12
CA ALA A 33 -9.60 -10.66 -10.26
C ALA A 33 -9.26 -11.21 -11.64
N ALA A 34 -8.62 -10.41 -12.47
CA ALA A 34 -8.10 -10.85 -13.76
C ALA A 34 -6.93 -11.81 -13.53
N THR A 35 -7.24 -13.10 -13.48
CA THR A 35 -6.27 -14.18 -13.56
C THR A 35 -5.73 -14.21 -15.00
N ALA A 36 -4.49 -13.82 -15.20
CA ALA A 36 -3.82 -13.97 -16.48
C ALA A 36 -3.64 -15.46 -16.79
N ALA A 37 -4.39 -15.97 -17.75
CA ALA A 37 -4.28 -17.33 -18.26
C ALA A 37 -2.95 -17.50 -19.02
N THR A 38 -2.21 -18.54 -18.64
CA THR A 38 -1.05 -19.05 -19.37
C THR A 38 -1.48 -19.66 -20.70
N GLY A 39 -1.16 -18.99 -21.80
CA GLY A 39 -1.27 -19.51 -23.15
C GLY A 39 -0.10 -18.99 -23.97
N ALA A 40 0.81 -19.89 -24.34
CA ALA A 40 1.94 -19.57 -25.17
C ALA A 40 1.51 -19.20 -26.59
N THR A 41 1.83 -17.98 -27.02
CA THR A 41 2.31 -17.59 -28.35
C THR A 41 2.23 -16.07 -28.44
N GLY A 42 3.39 -15.40 -28.41
CA GLY A 42 3.48 -13.95 -28.66
C GLY A 42 2.99 -13.07 -27.49
N ALA A 43 3.44 -13.34 -26.26
CA ALA A 43 3.13 -12.45 -25.13
C ALA A 43 3.76 -11.08 -25.37
N THR A 44 2.96 -10.11 -25.76
CA THR A 44 3.31 -8.69 -25.66
C THR A 44 3.60 -8.43 -24.18
N ARG A 45 4.86 -8.08 -23.87
CA ARG A 45 5.22 -7.73 -22.50
C ARG A 45 4.51 -6.43 -22.13
N THR A 46 3.48 -6.54 -21.30
CA THR A 46 2.80 -5.35 -20.75
C THR A 46 3.80 -4.54 -19.94
N THR A 47 4.05 -3.32 -20.35
CA THR A 47 4.98 -2.42 -19.65
C THR A 47 4.24 -1.66 -18.55
N ALA A 48 4.98 -1.06 -17.60
CA ALA A 48 4.40 -0.18 -16.61
C ALA A 48 3.58 0.96 -17.24
N GLY A 49 4.03 1.48 -18.41
CA GLY A 49 3.33 2.50 -19.17
C GLY A 49 1.96 2.07 -19.70
N ASP A 50 1.79 0.79 -20.02
CA ASP A 50 0.51 0.26 -20.49
C ASP A 50 -0.51 0.13 -19.35
N LEU A 51 -0.04 0.00 -18.09
CA LEU A 51 -0.89 -0.21 -16.91
C LEU A 51 -1.28 1.11 -16.22
N ALA A 52 -0.43 2.12 -16.29
CA ALA A 52 -0.61 3.37 -15.54
C ALA A 52 -1.97 4.06 -15.78
N PRO A 53 -2.50 4.17 -17.01
CA PRO A 53 -3.82 4.78 -17.23
C PRO A 53 -4.95 4.02 -16.55
N GLY A 54 -4.91 2.67 -16.56
CA GLY A 54 -5.91 1.83 -15.90
C GLY A 54 -5.88 1.98 -14.38
N LEU A 55 -4.69 2.01 -13.79
CA LEU A 55 -4.51 2.21 -12.35
C LEU A 55 -4.97 3.61 -11.92
N ALA A 56 -4.63 4.64 -12.69
CA ALA A 56 -5.06 6.00 -12.45
C ALA A 56 -6.60 6.12 -12.51
N ALA A 57 -7.23 5.54 -13.52
CA ALA A 57 -8.68 5.54 -13.65
C ALA A 57 -9.37 4.80 -12.48
N ALA A 58 -8.82 3.67 -12.04
CA ALA A 58 -9.34 2.92 -10.88
C ALA A 58 -9.27 3.76 -9.59
N ALA A 59 -8.14 4.41 -9.33
CA ALA A 59 -7.97 5.28 -8.17
C ALA A 59 -8.92 6.48 -8.20
N ALA A 60 -9.06 7.13 -9.36
CA ALA A 60 -9.98 8.25 -9.55
C ALA A 60 -11.44 7.84 -9.36
N GLY A 61 -11.82 6.64 -9.81
CA GLY A 61 -13.17 6.09 -9.64
C GLY A 61 -13.53 5.89 -8.17
N VAL A 62 -12.63 5.32 -7.36
CA VAL A 62 -12.83 5.17 -5.91
C VAL A 62 -12.89 6.52 -5.21
N ALA A 63 -12.00 7.43 -5.56
CA ALA A 63 -11.98 8.79 -5.00
C ALA A 63 -13.30 9.53 -5.28
N GLY A 64 -13.78 9.48 -6.52
CA GLY A 64 -15.06 10.07 -6.92
C GLY A 64 -16.26 9.47 -6.19
N ALA A 65 -16.28 8.16 -5.98
CA ALA A 65 -17.34 7.47 -5.25
C ALA A 65 -17.36 7.80 -3.75
N THR A 66 -16.20 8.08 -3.17
CA THR A 66 -16.06 8.35 -1.73
C THR A 66 -16.04 9.83 -1.39
N GLY A 67 -15.89 10.72 -2.36
CA GLY A 67 -15.71 12.17 -2.16
C GLY A 67 -14.37 12.54 -1.51
N ARG A 68 -13.38 11.63 -1.53
CA ARG A 68 -12.04 11.84 -0.98
C ARG A 68 -11.03 12.03 -2.11
N ARG A 69 -9.89 12.66 -1.82
CA ARG A 69 -8.79 12.71 -2.79
C ARG A 69 -8.34 11.30 -3.19
N ALA A 70 -7.85 11.13 -4.39
CA ALA A 70 -7.21 9.88 -4.79
C ALA A 70 -5.87 9.71 -4.06
N VAL A 71 -5.69 8.56 -3.41
CA VAL A 71 -4.44 8.15 -2.76
C VAL A 71 -4.02 6.81 -3.35
N VAL A 72 -2.88 6.76 -4.01
CA VAL A 72 -2.32 5.52 -4.55
C VAL A 72 -1.07 5.16 -3.77
N LEU A 73 -1.03 3.94 -3.25
CA LEU A 73 0.15 3.37 -2.61
C LEU A 73 0.76 2.32 -3.54
N ILE A 74 2.04 2.48 -3.86
CA ILE A 74 2.79 1.55 -4.70
C ILE A 74 3.96 1.01 -3.89
N ASP A 75 3.92 -0.27 -3.54
CA ASP A 75 4.92 -0.92 -2.73
C ASP A 75 5.51 -2.14 -3.47
N GLY A 76 6.58 -2.66 -2.97
CA GLY A 76 7.34 -3.78 -3.51
C GLY A 76 8.80 -3.66 -3.12
N ARG A 77 9.56 -4.74 -3.24
CA ARG A 77 10.97 -4.75 -2.88
C ARG A 77 11.81 -3.86 -3.81
N SER A 78 13.02 -3.52 -3.40
CA SER A 78 13.97 -2.75 -4.20
C SER A 78 14.20 -3.40 -5.57
N GLY A 79 14.27 -2.58 -6.63
CA GLY A 79 14.48 -3.05 -8.00
C GLY A 79 13.22 -3.55 -8.73
N THR A 80 12.01 -3.49 -8.12
CA THR A 80 10.75 -3.93 -8.78
C THR A 80 10.16 -2.92 -9.75
N GLY A 81 10.70 -1.70 -9.87
CA GLY A 81 10.22 -0.69 -10.84
C GLY A 81 9.12 0.24 -10.32
N LYS A 82 8.94 0.34 -8.99
CA LYS A 82 7.96 1.22 -8.33
C LYS A 82 8.05 2.67 -8.80
N THR A 83 9.25 3.23 -8.83
CA THR A 83 9.50 4.63 -9.18
C THR A 83 9.03 4.97 -10.59
N THR A 84 9.29 4.07 -11.56
CA THR A 84 8.82 4.24 -12.94
C THR A 84 7.29 4.20 -13.00
N LEU A 85 6.67 3.22 -12.36
CA LEU A 85 5.21 3.11 -12.33
C LEU A 85 4.57 4.28 -11.58
N GLY A 86 5.15 4.66 -10.44
CA GLY A 86 4.67 5.78 -9.61
C GLY A 86 4.64 7.10 -10.37
N ALA A 87 5.72 7.41 -11.09
CA ALA A 87 5.79 8.61 -11.92
C ALA A 87 4.72 8.63 -13.01
N GLN A 88 4.51 7.50 -13.69
CA GLN A 88 3.51 7.39 -14.76
C GLN A 88 2.07 7.50 -14.22
N VAL A 89 1.77 6.85 -13.08
CA VAL A 89 0.45 6.96 -12.44
C VAL A 89 0.21 8.38 -11.95
N ALA A 90 1.22 9.03 -11.36
CA ALA A 90 1.11 10.42 -10.90
C ALA A 90 0.84 11.38 -12.07
N GLU A 91 1.52 11.22 -13.19
CA GLU A 91 1.28 12.00 -14.40
C GLU A 91 -0.17 11.84 -14.91
N GLN A 92 -0.68 10.60 -14.98
CA GLN A 92 -2.03 10.32 -15.45
C GLN A 92 -3.12 10.89 -14.51
N LEU A 93 -2.86 10.94 -13.20
CA LEU A 93 -3.77 11.49 -12.19
C LEU A 93 -3.65 13.01 -12.00
N GLY A 94 -2.60 13.64 -12.52
CA GLY A 94 -2.22 14.99 -12.09
C GLY A 94 -1.91 15.04 -10.59
N ALA A 95 -1.31 13.98 -10.06
CA ALA A 95 -1.10 13.78 -8.64
C ALA A 95 0.29 14.26 -8.19
N GLN A 96 0.38 14.62 -6.91
CA GLN A 96 1.66 14.78 -6.23
C GLN A 96 2.33 13.41 -6.10
N LEU A 97 3.66 13.36 -6.22
CA LEU A 97 4.43 12.13 -6.08
C LEU A 97 5.37 12.23 -4.88
N VAL A 98 5.30 11.25 -4.00
CA VAL A 98 6.18 11.11 -2.84
C VAL A 98 6.97 9.82 -2.98
N HIS A 99 8.28 9.95 -3.00
CA HIS A 99 9.23 8.84 -2.98
C HIS A 99 9.66 8.59 -1.53
N LEU A 100 9.53 7.36 -1.04
CA LEU A 100 9.99 7.02 0.31
C LEU A 100 11.52 7.08 0.44
N ASP A 101 12.24 7.02 -0.68
CA ASP A 101 13.69 7.24 -0.71
C ASP A 101 14.09 8.63 -0.16
N ASP A 102 13.17 9.61 -0.24
CA ASP A 102 13.37 10.94 0.36
C ASP A 102 13.11 10.97 1.88
N LEU A 103 12.43 9.94 2.43
CA LEU A 103 11.96 9.92 3.82
C LEU A 103 12.76 8.99 4.72
N TYR A 104 13.45 7.96 4.16
CA TYR A 104 14.15 6.99 5.01
C TYR A 104 15.22 7.67 5.86
N PRO A 105 15.13 7.62 7.21
CA PRO A 105 16.21 8.12 8.05
C PRO A 105 17.40 7.14 8.06
N GLY A 106 18.19 7.19 6.99
CA GLY A 106 19.32 6.32 6.77
C GLY A 106 18.93 4.88 6.37
N TRP A 107 19.95 4.02 6.37
CA TRP A 107 19.81 2.61 5.90
C TRP A 107 18.98 1.71 6.82
N ASP A 108 18.61 2.13 8.03
CA ASP A 108 17.71 1.39 8.94
C ASP A 108 16.28 1.96 8.95
N GLY A 109 15.99 2.87 8.05
CA GLY A 109 14.86 3.76 8.12
C GLY A 109 13.54 3.22 7.57
N LEU A 110 13.45 1.99 7.05
CA LEU A 110 12.26 1.51 6.35
C LEU A 110 10.99 1.61 7.22
N ARG A 111 11.02 1.09 8.45
CA ARG A 111 9.86 1.14 9.37
C ARG A 111 9.48 2.57 9.71
N ALA A 112 10.46 3.43 9.99
CA ALA A 112 10.19 4.82 10.35
C ALA A 112 9.52 5.59 9.20
N ALA A 113 9.95 5.36 7.96
CA ALA A 113 9.30 5.96 6.79
C ALA A 113 7.90 5.38 6.54
N ALA A 114 7.69 4.06 6.74
CA ALA A 114 6.36 3.46 6.66
C ALA A 114 5.37 4.06 7.67
N ASP A 115 5.82 4.34 8.89
CA ASP A 115 5.01 5.00 9.92
C ASP A 115 4.75 6.47 9.53
N ALA A 116 5.75 7.19 8.96
CA ALA A 116 5.61 8.55 8.48
C ALA A 116 4.64 8.70 7.29
N VAL A 117 4.45 7.65 6.47
CA VAL A 117 3.38 7.66 5.46
C VAL A 117 2.03 7.95 6.09
N VAL A 118 1.74 7.35 7.23
CA VAL A 118 0.45 7.48 7.92
C VAL A 118 0.37 8.76 8.73
N THR A 119 1.41 9.05 9.51
CA THR A 119 1.39 10.16 10.48
C THR A 119 1.62 11.51 9.85
N ASP A 120 2.44 11.56 8.81
CA ASP A 120 2.95 12.79 8.24
C ASP A 120 2.45 13.00 6.80
N VAL A 121 2.76 12.09 5.87
CA VAL A 121 2.42 12.28 4.44
C VAL A 121 0.91 12.32 4.23
N LEU A 122 0.18 11.37 4.82
CA LEU A 122 -1.27 11.26 4.73
C LEU A 122 -1.97 11.82 5.97
N GLY A 123 -1.21 12.26 6.97
CA GLY A 123 -1.67 12.84 8.23
C GLY A 123 -1.85 14.36 8.18
N ALA A 124 -1.76 14.99 9.36
CA ALA A 124 -1.85 16.44 9.51
C ALA A 124 -0.81 16.96 10.53
N PRO A 125 0.01 17.97 10.15
CA PRO A 125 0.07 18.63 8.84
C PRO A 125 0.60 17.68 7.77
N SER A 126 0.04 17.74 6.56
CA SER A 126 0.43 16.85 5.46
C SER A 126 1.81 17.24 4.91
N GLY A 127 2.73 16.28 4.87
CA GLY A 127 4.10 16.50 4.43
C GLY A 127 5.05 15.46 4.97
N TYR A 128 6.33 15.70 4.88
CA TYR A 128 7.34 14.81 5.42
C TYR A 128 8.68 15.49 5.62
N ARG A 129 9.51 14.97 6.54
CA ARG A 129 10.90 15.37 6.73
C ARG A 129 11.74 14.64 5.70
N ARG A 130 12.44 15.38 4.82
CA ARG A 130 13.42 14.79 3.92
C ARG A 130 14.65 14.29 4.68
N TRP A 131 15.33 13.33 4.09
CA TRP A 131 16.63 12.84 4.54
C TRP A 131 17.72 13.27 3.55
N ASP A 132 18.78 13.87 4.05
CA ASP A 132 19.97 14.17 3.26
C ASP A 132 20.93 12.97 3.34
N TRP A 133 20.93 12.16 2.30
CA TRP A 133 21.79 10.97 2.22
C TRP A 133 23.28 11.30 2.18
N ALA A 134 23.69 12.48 1.72
CA ALA A 134 25.08 12.90 1.68
C ALA A 134 25.59 13.35 3.06
N ALA A 135 24.72 14.03 3.82
CA ALA A 135 25.01 14.49 5.16
C ALA A 135 24.65 13.45 6.24
N ASP A 136 23.95 12.36 5.88
CA ASP A 136 23.36 11.37 6.79
C ASP A 136 22.58 12.04 7.93
N ALA A 137 21.67 12.95 7.56
CA ALA A 137 20.95 13.79 8.51
C ALA A 137 19.57 14.21 8.01
N PRO A 138 18.63 14.54 8.94
CA PRO A 138 17.36 15.15 8.56
C PRO A 138 17.56 16.48 7.82
N ALA A 139 16.82 16.66 6.70
CA ALA A 139 16.84 17.88 5.90
C ALA A 139 15.58 18.75 6.14
N ASP A 140 15.10 19.45 5.12
CA ASP A 140 13.93 20.30 5.16
C ASP A 140 12.60 19.51 5.23
N TRP A 141 11.52 20.23 5.53
CA TRP A 141 10.17 19.70 5.47
C TRP A 141 9.58 19.92 4.08
N ALA A 142 9.13 18.87 3.44
CA ALA A 142 8.38 18.91 2.19
C ALA A 142 6.88 18.87 2.50
N SER A 143 6.16 19.94 2.13
CA SER A 143 4.72 19.99 2.30
C SER A 143 4.00 19.21 1.20
N VAL A 144 2.92 18.55 1.56
CA VAL A 144 1.98 17.87 0.65
C VAL A 144 0.64 18.57 0.75
N ASP A 145 0.03 18.91 -0.39
CA ASP A 145 -1.31 19.49 -0.43
C ASP A 145 -2.35 18.39 -0.10
N PRO A 146 -3.12 18.54 1.00
CA PRO A 146 -4.08 17.52 1.41
C PRO A 146 -5.30 17.38 0.46
N ASP A 147 -5.53 18.34 -0.42
CA ASP A 147 -6.68 18.35 -1.33
C ASP A 147 -6.36 17.76 -2.71
N LEU A 148 -5.10 17.71 -3.09
CA LEU A 148 -4.68 17.16 -4.38
C LEU A 148 -4.48 15.64 -4.33
N PRO A 149 -4.72 14.92 -5.46
CA PRO A 149 -4.36 13.52 -5.58
C PRO A 149 -2.90 13.27 -5.23
N ILE A 150 -2.60 12.09 -4.71
CA ILE A 150 -1.24 11.73 -4.30
C ILE A 150 -0.91 10.28 -4.68
N VAL A 151 0.31 10.07 -5.14
CA VAL A 151 0.95 8.77 -5.27
C VAL A 151 2.11 8.72 -4.27
N VAL A 152 2.13 7.69 -3.44
CA VAL A 152 3.24 7.41 -2.52
C VAL A 152 3.86 6.08 -2.95
N GLU A 153 5.16 6.09 -3.27
CA GLU A 153 5.86 4.89 -3.70
C GLU A 153 7.15 4.65 -2.93
N GLY A 154 7.45 3.39 -2.69
CA GLY A 154 8.67 2.95 -1.99
C GLY A 154 8.45 1.70 -1.16
N CYS A 155 9.55 1.10 -0.67
CA CYS A 155 9.48 -0.03 0.23
C CYS A 155 8.84 0.39 1.56
N GLY A 156 7.72 -0.22 1.94
CA GLY A 156 6.99 0.14 3.15
C GLY A 156 5.85 1.16 2.95
N ALA A 157 5.54 1.55 1.71
CA ALA A 157 4.40 2.43 1.44
C ALA A 157 3.05 1.79 1.82
N LEU A 158 2.94 0.45 1.68
CA LEU A 158 1.73 -0.31 1.93
C LEU A 158 1.85 -1.12 3.22
N SER A 159 1.28 -0.60 4.29
CA SER A 159 1.15 -1.26 5.60
C SER A 159 -0.32 -1.46 5.96
N ARG A 160 -0.58 -2.24 7.01
CA ARG A 160 -1.94 -2.38 7.58
C ARG A 160 -2.53 -1.04 8.01
N ALA A 161 -1.67 -0.11 8.42
CA ALA A 161 -2.08 1.22 8.85
C ALA A 161 -2.35 2.17 7.68
N SER A 162 -1.55 2.10 6.60
CA SER A 162 -1.72 2.96 5.41
C SER A 162 -2.80 2.45 4.45
N ALA A 163 -3.02 1.14 4.37
CA ALA A 163 -3.98 0.52 3.45
C ALA A 163 -5.40 1.11 3.50
N PRO A 164 -6.01 1.39 4.68
CA PRO A 164 -7.34 1.99 4.75
C PRO A 164 -7.42 3.43 4.25
N LEU A 165 -6.29 4.11 4.10
CA LEU A 165 -6.20 5.49 3.65
C LEU A 165 -6.14 5.60 2.13
N ALA A 166 -5.85 4.48 1.43
CA ALA A 166 -5.65 4.44 0.00
C ALA A 166 -6.95 4.23 -0.78
N SER A 167 -7.01 4.85 -1.97
CA SER A 167 -8.00 4.57 -3.01
C SER A 167 -7.59 3.37 -3.87
N LEU A 168 -6.27 3.14 -4.00
CA LEU A 168 -5.69 2.03 -4.76
C LEU A 168 -4.37 1.59 -4.13
N ARG A 169 -4.18 0.28 -4.00
CA ARG A 169 -3.00 -0.36 -3.43
C ARG A 169 -2.38 -1.30 -4.45
N VAL A 170 -1.11 -1.07 -4.76
CA VAL A 170 -0.38 -1.82 -5.78
C VAL A 170 0.87 -2.44 -5.16
N TRP A 171 1.06 -3.74 -5.37
CA TRP A 171 2.26 -4.46 -5.00
C TRP A 171 3.02 -4.90 -6.26
N LEU A 172 4.32 -4.59 -6.33
CA LEU A 172 5.19 -5.02 -7.42
C LEU A 172 6.12 -6.15 -6.99
N GLU A 173 6.21 -7.16 -7.85
CA GLU A 173 7.14 -8.27 -7.71
C GLU A 173 8.07 -8.36 -8.92
N ALA A 174 9.30 -8.78 -8.70
CA ALA A 174 10.22 -9.22 -9.73
C ALA A 174 11.18 -10.27 -9.16
N ASP A 175 11.77 -11.06 -10.03
CA ASP A 175 12.74 -12.07 -9.63
C ASP A 175 13.96 -11.41 -8.97
N ASP A 176 14.56 -12.08 -7.98
CA ASP A 176 15.64 -11.52 -7.17
C ASP A 176 16.85 -11.08 -8.01
N ALA A 177 17.24 -11.85 -9.03
CA ALA A 177 18.32 -11.46 -9.93
C ALA A 177 17.98 -10.20 -10.72
N VAL A 178 16.74 -10.09 -11.20
CA VAL A 178 16.28 -8.90 -11.94
C VAL A 178 16.26 -7.67 -11.04
N ARG A 179 15.82 -7.82 -9.79
CA ARG A 179 15.80 -6.73 -8.82
C ARG A 179 17.20 -6.23 -8.48
N TRP A 180 18.12 -7.17 -8.24
CA TRP A 180 19.52 -6.86 -7.99
C TRP A 180 20.13 -6.06 -9.14
N ASP A 181 20.04 -6.60 -10.37
CA ASP A 181 20.63 -5.96 -11.55
C ASP A 181 20.09 -4.53 -11.75
N ARG A 182 18.78 -4.33 -11.56
CA ARG A 182 18.14 -3.02 -11.69
C ARG A 182 18.56 -2.05 -10.58
N ALA A 183 18.58 -2.50 -9.34
CA ALA A 183 18.92 -1.68 -8.19
C ALA A 183 20.39 -1.26 -8.21
N ILE A 184 21.30 -2.21 -8.44
CA ILE A 184 22.74 -1.90 -8.49
C ILE A 184 23.10 -1.11 -9.77
N GLY A 185 22.41 -1.38 -10.89
CA GLY A 185 22.58 -0.58 -12.10
C GLY A 185 22.18 0.89 -11.94
N ARG A 186 21.22 1.18 -11.03
CA ARG A 186 20.79 2.54 -10.71
C ARG A 186 21.68 3.21 -9.65
N ASP A 187 21.95 2.54 -8.54
CA ASP A 187 22.49 3.15 -7.33
C ASP A 187 23.96 2.77 -7.07
N GLY A 188 24.48 1.82 -7.83
CA GLY A 188 25.90 1.46 -7.80
C GLY A 188 26.38 0.77 -6.54
N GLU A 189 27.68 0.90 -6.29
CA GLU A 189 28.37 0.23 -5.18
C GLU A 189 27.90 0.67 -3.78
N VAL A 190 27.36 1.87 -3.65
CA VAL A 190 26.84 2.36 -2.36
C VAL A 190 25.70 1.48 -1.91
N PHE A 191 24.73 1.21 -2.79
CA PHE A 191 23.63 0.35 -2.46
C PHE A 191 24.03 -1.14 -2.39
N ALA A 192 24.99 -1.57 -3.21
CA ALA A 192 25.49 -2.94 -3.15
C ALA A 192 26.02 -3.34 -1.77
N ARG A 193 26.66 -2.41 -1.06
CA ARG A 193 27.17 -2.65 0.32
C ARG A 193 26.05 -2.77 1.35
N GLU A 194 24.93 -2.09 1.14
CA GLU A 194 23.80 -2.03 2.07
C GLU A 194 22.67 -2.99 1.69
N TRP A 195 22.80 -3.69 0.58
CA TRP A 195 21.75 -4.55 0.04
C TRP A 195 21.20 -5.56 1.04
N ASP A 196 22.07 -6.32 1.71
CA ASP A 196 21.64 -7.36 2.66
C ASP A 196 20.96 -6.74 3.89
N ARG A 197 21.47 -5.60 4.36
CA ARG A 197 20.89 -4.83 5.47
C ARG A 197 19.50 -4.32 5.11
N TRP A 198 19.35 -3.77 3.91
CA TRP A 198 18.08 -3.29 3.41
C TRP A 198 17.10 -4.43 3.16
N ALA A 199 17.54 -5.51 2.51
CA ALA A 199 16.73 -6.69 2.25
C ALA A 199 16.21 -7.36 3.54
N ALA A 200 16.98 -7.34 4.62
CA ALA A 200 16.52 -7.83 5.92
C ALA A 200 15.35 -7.01 6.47
N GLN A 201 15.36 -5.68 6.31
CA GLN A 201 14.24 -4.83 6.71
C GLN A 201 13.02 -5.05 5.83
N GLU A 202 13.20 -5.16 4.50
CA GLU A 202 12.11 -5.52 3.59
C GLU A 202 11.44 -6.84 4.03
N GLN A 203 12.23 -7.87 4.32
CA GLN A 203 11.71 -9.16 4.77
C GLN A 203 10.96 -9.06 6.10
N ALA A 204 11.51 -8.33 7.07
CA ALA A 204 10.87 -8.11 8.36
C ALA A 204 9.54 -7.33 8.21
N PHE A 205 9.51 -6.32 7.34
CA PHE A 205 8.31 -5.55 7.03
C PHE A 205 7.25 -6.42 6.35
N ILE A 206 7.63 -7.17 5.31
CA ILE A 206 6.72 -8.08 4.60
C ILE A 206 6.13 -9.12 5.55
N ALA A 207 6.94 -9.71 6.42
CA ALA A 207 6.48 -10.68 7.40
C ALA A 207 5.47 -10.11 8.42
N ALA A 208 5.64 -8.82 8.79
CA ALA A 208 4.77 -8.15 9.75
C ALA A 208 3.47 -7.63 9.11
N GLU A 209 3.56 -7.04 7.92
CA GLU A 209 2.46 -6.28 7.30
C GLU A 209 1.70 -7.06 6.23
N ASP A 210 2.36 -8.01 5.56
CA ASP A 210 1.82 -8.78 4.41
C ASP A 210 1.25 -7.87 3.30
N PRO A 211 2.07 -6.95 2.74
CA PRO A 211 1.59 -5.93 1.81
C PRO A 211 1.00 -6.53 0.53
N ALA A 212 1.47 -7.68 0.08
CA ALA A 212 0.91 -8.37 -1.08
C ALA A 212 -0.56 -8.77 -0.87
N ALA A 213 -0.92 -9.21 0.34
CA ALA A 213 -2.30 -9.53 0.68
C ALA A 213 -3.19 -8.28 0.89
N LEU A 214 -2.58 -7.13 1.17
CA LEU A 214 -3.30 -5.86 1.28
C LEU A 214 -3.57 -5.19 -0.07
N ALA A 215 -2.83 -5.58 -1.11
CA ALA A 215 -2.88 -4.96 -2.42
C ALA A 215 -4.18 -5.30 -3.18
N ASP A 216 -4.72 -4.31 -3.89
CA ASP A 216 -5.81 -4.51 -4.85
C ASP A 216 -5.28 -5.10 -6.16
N VAL A 217 -4.02 -4.80 -6.50
CA VAL A 217 -3.35 -5.23 -7.72
C VAL A 217 -1.93 -5.68 -7.40
N VAL A 218 -1.59 -6.89 -7.84
CA VAL A 218 -0.23 -7.44 -7.79
C VAL A 218 0.32 -7.54 -9.21
N LEU A 219 1.47 -6.90 -9.47
CA LEU A 219 2.12 -6.85 -10.77
C LEU A 219 3.48 -7.55 -10.74
N ARG A 220 3.75 -8.36 -11.73
CA ARG A 220 5.10 -8.92 -11.99
C ARG A 220 5.78 -8.18 -13.11
N THR A 221 7.02 -7.72 -12.86
CA THR A 221 7.79 -6.87 -13.77
C THR A 221 9.08 -7.51 -14.26
#